data_090c1bd31958bd7a81cd39fb7db3aaba
#
_entry.id   090c1bd31958bd7a81cd39fb7db3aaba
#
_cell.length_a   1.000
_cell.length_b   1.000
_cell.length_c   1.000
_cell.angle_alpha   90.00
_cell.angle_beta   90.00
_cell.angle_gamma   90.00
#
_symmetry.space_group_name_H-M   'P 1'
#
loop_
_entity.id
_entity.type
_entity.pdbx_description
1 polymer ?
#
loop_
_entity_poly.entity_id
_entity_poly.type
_entity_poly.pdbx_seq_one_letter_code
_entity_poly.pdbx_strand_id
1 'polypeptide(L)'
;QAVASAVRHLSQREAAFPRDRLLKAALDFGLPTTVDHVETRVNALVRSGALEPGKGEHKGWLASREALDLESTILANVDQGRGAVLPILDRADAAERVQAVAALNHGISLNEGQENAASLVLSSRDRIVAIQGIAGAGKSSVMKPVAQLLREEGKQVLGLAVQNTLVQMLERDTGIRSMTIARFLAQWGRLLHEPGNASLLGEARSALADHV
;
A
#
# COMPACT_ATOMS: atom_id res chain seq x y z
N GLN A 1 -20.63 0.64 23.67
CA GLN A 1 -19.44 -0.20 23.47
C GLN A 1 -19.60 -1.10 22.23
N ALA A 2 -20.66 -1.91 22.09
CA ALA A 2 -20.86 -2.84 20.96
C ALA A 2 -20.67 -2.18 19.58
N VAL A 3 -21.37 -1.07 19.30
CA VAL A 3 -21.27 -0.35 18.02
C VAL A 3 -19.84 0.17 17.78
N ALA A 4 -19.18 0.72 18.79
CA ALA A 4 -17.80 1.20 18.62
C ALA A 4 -16.81 0.07 18.29
N SER A 5 -16.98 -1.10 18.93
CA SER A 5 -16.19 -2.29 18.64
C SER A 5 -16.48 -2.82 17.24
N ALA A 6 -17.75 -2.84 16.81
CA ALA A 6 -18.14 -3.26 15.47
C ALA A 6 -17.59 -2.32 14.38
N VAL A 7 -17.68 -1.00 14.58
CA VAL A 7 -17.07 -0.01 13.66
C VAL A 7 -15.58 -0.25 13.53
N ARG A 8 -14.85 -0.37 14.65
CA ARG A 8 -13.41 -0.62 14.64
C ARG A 8 -13.07 -1.92 13.90
N HIS A 9 -13.80 -2.99 14.18
CA HIS A 9 -13.57 -4.29 13.55
C HIS A 9 -13.78 -4.24 12.03
N LEU A 10 -14.84 -3.60 11.56
CA LEU A 10 -15.12 -3.46 10.14
C LEU A 10 -14.13 -2.51 9.46
N SER A 11 -13.83 -1.37 10.07
CA SER A 11 -12.88 -0.38 9.51
C SER A 11 -11.43 -0.88 9.42
N GLN A 12 -11.05 -1.94 10.15
CA GLN A 12 -9.75 -2.59 9.99
C GLN A 12 -9.60 -3.35 8.66
N ARG A 13 -10.70 -3.67 7.99
CA ARG A 13 -10.72 -4.50 6.78
C ARG A 13 -11.27 -3.79 5.57
N GLU A 14 -12.15 -2.83 5.77
CA GLU A 14 -12.91 -2.16 4.72
C GLU A 14 -13.03 -0.66 5.03
N ALA A 15 -12.80 0.19 4.05
CA ALA A 15 -12.95 1.64 4.20
C ALA A 15 -14.43 2.04 4.38
N ALA A 16 -15.34 1.28 3.78
CA ALA A 16 -16.78 1.44 3.90
C ALA A 16 -17.48 0.07 4.00
N PHE A 17 -18.60 0.03 4.70
CA PHE A 17 -19.36 -1.19 4.93
C PHE A 17 -20.88 -0.91 4.93
N PRO A 18 -21.73 -1.90 4.53
CA PRO A 18 -23.16 -1.78 4.59
C PRO A 18 -23.66 -1.55 6.02
N ARG A 19 -24.70 -0.73 6.18
CA ARG A 19 -25.28 -0.40 7.49
C ARG A 19 -25.81 -1.64 8.22
N ASP A 20 -26.48 -2.55 7.51
CA ASP A 20 -27.00 -3.80 8.06
C ASP A 20 -25.88 -4.70 8.61
N ARG A 21 -24.74 -4.75 7.92
CA ARG A 21 -23.55 -5.47 8.38
C ARG A 21 -23.00 -4.89 9.69
N LEU A 22 -23.00 -3.55 9.84
CA LEU A 22 -22.63 -2.91 11.10
C LEU A 22 -23.60 -3.28 12.22
N LEU A 23 -24.92 -3.24 11.96
CA LEU A 23 -25.92 -3.62 12.96
C LEU A 23 -25.72 -5.07 13.40
N LYS A 24 -25.57 -5.99 12.45
CA LYS A 24 -25.30 -7.40 12.74
C LYS A 24 -24.01 -7.57 13.56
N ALA A 25 -22.91 -6.99 13.12
CA ALA A 25 -21.64 -7.08 13.83
C ALA A 25 -21.74 -6.53 15.27
N ALA A 26 -22.49 -5.45 15.49
CA ALA A 26 -22.68 -4.89 16.83
C ALA A 26 -23.49 -5.81 17.76
N LEU A 27 -24.46 -6.55 17.22
CA LEU A 27 -25.26 -7.52 17.98
C LEU A 27 -24.44 -8.79 18.28
N ASP A 28 -23.63 -9.25 17.32
CA ASP A 28 -22.79 -10.46 17.43
C ASP A 28 -21.62 -10.30 18.43
N PHE A 29 -21.32 -9.08 18.92
CA PHE A 29 -20.28 -8.85 19.93
C PHE A 29 -20.60 -9.40 21.33
N GLY A 30 -21.78 -10.00 21.51
CA GLY A 30 -22.16 -10.67 22.77
C GLY A 30 -22.37 -9.73 23.95
N LEU A 31 -22.41 -8.42 23.75
CA LEU A 31 -22.77 -7.46 24.80
C LEU A 31 -24.29 -7.35 24.89
N PRO A 32 -24.86 -7.24 26.11
CA PRO A 32 -26.32 -7.07 26.29
C PRO A 32 -26.76 -5.76 25.64
N THR A 33 -27.38 -5.87 24.47
CA THR A 33 -27.92 -4.73 23.71
C THR A 33 -29.11 -5.19 22.87
N THR A 34 -29.92 -4.24 22.45
CA THR A 34 -31.06 -4.45 21.57
C THR A 34 -30.84 -3.80 20.23
N VAL A 35 -31.60 -4.22 19.22
CA VAL A 35 -31.54 -3.62 17.87
C VAL A 35 -31.79 -2.12 17.95
N ASP A 36 -32.81 -1.67 18.70
CA ASP A 36 -33.14 -0.26 18.84
C ASP A 36 -32.03 0.57 19.46
N HIS A 37 -31.31 0.03 20.45
CA HIS A 37 -30.17 0.69 21.06
C HIS A 37 -28.99 0.81 20.06
N VAL A 38 -28.75 -0.25 19.28
CA VAL A 38 -27.69 -0.25 18.25
C VAL A 38 -28.03 0.77 17.17
N GLU A 39 -29.28 0.77 16.66
CA GLU A 39 -29.70 1.74 15.64
C GLU A 39 -29.63 3.18 16.13
N THR A 40 -30.13 3.44 17.35
CA THR A 40 -30.04 4.76 17.98
C THR A 40 -28.60 5.24 18.06
N ARG A 41 -27.68 4.35 18.45
CA ARG A 41 -26.25 4.67 18.53
C ARG A 41 -25.62 4.91 17.16
N VAL A 42 -25.94 4.09 16.16
CA VAL A 42 -25.47 4.30 14.78
C VAL A 42 -25.96 5.63 14.24
N ASN A 43 -27.24 5.96 14.43
CA ASN A 43 -27.81 7.24 14.04
C ASN A 43 -27.14 8.43 14.75
N ALA A 44 -26.78 8.27 16.02
CA ALA A 44 -26.02 9.29 16.75
C ALA A 44 -24.62 9.51 16.17
N LEU A 45 -23.92 8.43 15.78
CA LEU A 45 -22.60 8.51 15.13
C LEU A 45 -22.68 9.17 13.75
N VAL A 46 -23.74 8.90 12.98
CA VAL A 46 -23.97 9.60 11.70
C VAL A 46 -24.25 11.09 11.94
N ARG A 47 -25.09 11.43 12.90
CA ARG A 47 -25.39 12.85 13.23
C ARG A 47 -24.17 13.62 13.73
N SER A 48 -23.26 12.95 14.43
CA SER A 48 -22.02 13.58 14.92
C SER A 48 -20.91 13.66 13.86
N GLY A 49 -21.13 13.08 12.67
CA GLY A 49 -20.12 13.00 11.61
C GLY A 49 -19.00 11.97 11.87
N ALA A 50 -19.12 11.15 12.90
CA ALA A 50 -18.18 10.04 13.16
C ALA A 50 -18.33 8.91 12.13
N LEU A 51 -19.54 8.74 11.59
CA LEU A 51 -19.86 7.90 10.45
C LEU A 51 -20.48 8.75 9.35
N GLU A 52 -19.96 8.61 8.14
CA GLU A 52 -20.49 9.28 6.95
C GLU A 52 -21.36 8.31 6.13
N PRO A 53 -22.60 8.68 5.79
CA PRO A 53 -23.44 7.88 4.92
C PRO A 53 -23.01 8.00 3.47
N GLY A 54 -22.98 6.87 2.77
CA GLY A 54 -22.72 6.81 1.33
C GLY A 54 -23.82 7.47 0.52
N LYS A 55 -23.45 8.00 -0.65
CA LYS A 55 -24.34 8.69 -1.60
C LYS A 55 -24.46 7.91 -2.90
N GLY A 56 -25.50 8.19 -3.68
CA GLY A 56 -25.70 7.55 -4.98
C GLY A 56 -25.75 6.03 -4.90
N GLU A 57 -24.89 5.36 -5.62
CA GLU A 57 -24.78 3.90 -5.67
C GLU A 57 -24.39 3.26 -4.33
N HIS A 58 -23.76 4.03 -3.45
CA HIS A 58 -23.38 3.60 -2.11
C HIS A 58 -24.41 3.95 -1.03
N LYS A 59 -25.65 4.27 -1.40
CA LYS A 59 -26.72 4.51 -0.44
C LYS A 59 -26.94 3.28 0.45
N GLY A 60 -26.96 3.49 1.76
CA GLY A 60 -27.01 2.40 2.75
C GLY A 60 -25.65 1.90 3.23
N TRP A 61 -24.55 2.43 2.70
CA TRP A 61 -23.21 2.19 3.21
C TRP A 61 -22.81 3.27 4.20
N LEU A 62 -21.87 2.95 5.06
CA LEU A 62 -21.27 3.86 6.05
C LEU A 62 -19.74 3.76 5.95
N ALA A 63 -19.06 4.90 6.07
CA ALA A 63 -17.62 4.97 6.24
C ALA A 63 -17.31 5.68 7.57
N SER A 64 -16.24 5.28 8.26
CA SER A 64 -15.78 6.07 9.40
C SER A 64 -15.08 7.34 8.93
N ARG A 65 -15.22 8.45 9.67
CA ARG A 65 -14.49 9.69 9.40
C ARG A 65 -12.99 9.45 9.34
N GLU A 66 -12.47 8.65 10.27
CA GLU A 66 -11.06 8.27 10.32
C GLU A 66 -10.57 7.60 9.03
N ALA A 67 -11.37 6.69 8.44
CA ALA A 67 -11.03 6.05 7.17
C ALA A 67 -11.00 7.05 6.00
N LEU A 68 -11.97 7.97 5.95
CA LEU A 68 -12.03 9.01 4.91
C LEU A 68 -10.85 10.01 5.03
N ASP A 69 -10.50 10.40 6.26
CA ASP A 69 -9.37 11.29 6.51
C ASP A 69 -8.04 10.60 6.11
N LEU A 70 -7.92 9.30 6.37
CA LEU A 70 -6.75 8.51 5.93
C LEU A 70 -6.68 8.43 4.41
N GLU A 71 -7.79 8.13 3.71
CA GLU A 71 -7.83 8.14 2.24
C GLU A 71 -7.46 9.51 1.67
N SER A 72 -8.01 10.58 2.24
CA SER A 72 -7.69 11.95 1.83
C SER A 72 -6.20 12.26 2.00
N THR A 73 -5.60 11.78 3.10
CA THR A 73 -4.16 11.93 3.35
C THR A 73 -3.32 11.15 2.33
N ILE A 74 -3.73 9.92 2.00
CA ILE A 74 -3.06 9.11 0.98
C ILE A 74 -3.10 9.83 -0.38
N LEU A 75 -4.26 10.32 -0.80
CA LEU A 75 -4.41 11.06 -2.06
C LEU A 75 -3.57 12.34 -2.08
N ALA A 76 -3.56 13.11 -0.99
CA ALA A 76 -2.73 14.29 -0.85
C ALA A 76 -1.22 13.96 -0.98
N ASN A 77 -0.76 12.86 -0.38
CA ASN A 77 0.62 12.40 -0.51
C ASN A 77 0.97 11.98 -1.95
N VAL A 78 0.04 11.34 -2.66
CA VAL A 78 0.21 11.01 -4.08
C VAL A 78 0.35 12.29 -4.90
N ASP A 79 -0.54 13.25 -4.72
CA ASP A 79 -0.52 14.51 -5.46
C ASP A 79 0.75 15.33 -5.17
N GLN A 80 1.20 15.41 -3.93
CA GLN A 80 2.47 16.05 -3.56
C GLN A 80 3.69 15.32 -4.12
N GLY A 81 3.56 14.04 -4.40
CA GLY A 81 4.62 13.21 -4.98
C GLY A 81 4.75 13.33 -6.49
N ARG A 82 3.82 13.97 -7.19
CA ARG A 82 3.86 14.10 -8.65
C ARG A 82 5.02 15.00 -9.11
N GLY A 83 5.82 14.49 -10.03
CA GLY A 83 6.99 15.20 -10.57
C GLY A 83 8.05 15.57 -9.53
N ALA A 84 8.01 15.00 -8.33
CA ALA A 84 8.81 15.42 -7.19
C ALA A 84 10.19 14.75 -7.09
N VAL A 85 10.51 13.82 -8.00
CA VAL A 85 11.79 13.10 -8.02
C VAL A 85 12.42 13.13 -9.42
N LEU A 86 13.73 12.91 -9.48
CA LEU A 86 14.40 12.66 -10.75
C LEU A 86 14.14 11.21 -11.18
N PRO A 87 13.91 10.96 -12.47
CA PRO A 87 13.80 9.60 -12.98
C PRO A 87 15.10 8.84 -12.75
N ILE A 88 15.04 7.54 -12.63
CA ILE A 88 16.22 6.67 -12.51
C ILE A 88 16.90 6.55 -13.87
N LEU A 89 16.12 6.36 -14.93
CA LEU A 89 16.55 6.29 -16.31
C LEU A 89 15.64 7.16 -17.19
N ASP A 90 16.13 7.60 -18.33
CA ASP A 90 15.25 8.16 -19.36
C ASP A 90 14.32 7.07 -19.92
N ARG A 91 13.16 7.46 -20.41
CA ARG A 91 12.12 6.50 -20.81
C ARG A 91 12.56 5.56 -21.93
N ALA A 92 13.34 6.08 -22.90
CA ALA A 92 13.84 5.27 -24.00
C ALA A 92 14.88 4.25 -23.50
N ASP A 93 15.82 4.69 -22.67
CA ASP A 93 16.84 3.83 -22.05
C ASP A 93 16.21 2.79 -21.13
N ALA A 94 15.16 3.16 -20.38
CA ALA A 94 14.45 2.24 -19.49
C ALA A 94 13.83 1.06 -20.25
N ALA A 95 13.16 1.31 -21.39
CA ALA A 95 12.54 0.27 -22.21
C ALA A 95 13.60 -0.70 -22.77
N GLU A 96 14.66 -0.17 -23.37
CA GLU A 96 15.73 -0.97 -23.96
C GLU A 96 16.46 -1.81 -22.90
N ARG A 97 16.89 -1.18 -21.81
CA ARG A 97 17.65 -1.85 -20.75
C ARG A 97 16.82 -2.91 -20.01
N VAL A 98 15.54 -2.65 -19.78
CA VAL A 98 14.65 -3.63 -19.14
C VAL A 98 14.51 -4.90 -19.97
N GLN A 99 14.29 -4.79 -21.27
CA GLN A 99 14.21 -5.94 -22.17
C GLN A 99 15.55 -6.70 -22.23
N ALA A 100 16.66 -5.98 -22.34
CA ALA A 100 17.98 -6.58 -22.38
C ALA A 100 18.27 -7.36 -21.08
N VAL A 101 18.05 -6.75 -19.92
CA VAL A 101 18.28 -7.40 -18.60
C VAL A 101 17.32 -8.57 -18.38
N ALA A 102 16.06 -8.43 -18.76
CA ALA A 102 15.07 -9.51 -18.64
C ALA A 102 15.50 -10.74 -19.47
N ALA A 103 15.91 -10.54 -20.71
CA ALA A 103 16.31 -11.61 -21.61
C ALA A 103 17.65 -12.23 -21.19
N LEU A 104 18.68 -11.41 -20.98
CA LEU A 104 20.06 -11.90 -20.78
C LEU A 104 20.29 -12.49 -19.37
N ASN A 105 19.76 -11.83 -18.35
CA ASN A 105 20.06 -12.18 -16.95
C ASN A 105 19.00 -13.06 -16.30
N HIS A 106 17.78 -13.00 -16.80
CA HIS A 106 16.65 -13.74 -16.20
C HIS A 106 15.97 -14.73 -17.14
N GLY A 107 16.32 -14.75 -18.43
CA GLY A 107 15.69 -15.62 -19.43
C GLY A 107 14.20 -15.32 -19.61
N ILE A 108 13.76 -14.08 -19.37
CA ILE A 108 12.36 -13.65 -19.41
C ILE A 108 12.15 -12.78 -20.65
N SER A 109 11.11 -13.09 -21.42
CA SER A 109 10.61 -12.19 -22.47
C SER A 109 9.41 -11.42 -21.90
N LEU A 110 9.54 -10.11 -21.81
CA LEU A 110 8.45 -9.24 -21.34
C LEU A 110 7.50 -8.93 -22.49
N ASN A 111 6.20 -8.99 -22.23
CA ASN A 111 5.21 -8.45 -23.14
C ASN A 111 5.13 -6.92 -23.03
N GLU A 112 4.46 -6.28 -23.97
CA GLU A 112 4.34 -4.81 -24.04
C GLU A 112 3.82 -4.19 -22.72
N GLY A 113 2.81 -4.78 -22.08
CA GLY A 113 2.27 -4.29 -20.81
C GLY A 113 3.27 -4.38 -19.67
N GLN A 114 4.06 -5.44 -19.63
CA GLN A 114 5.12 -5.66 -18.64
C GLN A 114 6.30 -4.71 -18.86
N GLU A 115 6.70 -4.50 -20.12
CA GLU A 115 7.72 -3.53 -20.50
C GLU A 115 7.32 -2.11 -20.15
N ASN A 116 6.08 -1.72 -20.49
CA ASN A 116 5.54 -0.41 -20.16
C ASN A 116 5.49 -0.19 -18.62
N ALA A 117 5.10 -1.20 -17.85
CA ALA A 117 5.09 -1.11 -16.39
C ALA A 117 6.51 -0.95 -15.81
N ALA A 118 7.48 -1.73 -16.29
CA ALA A 118 8.87 -1.63 -15.87
C ALA A 118 9.49 -0.27 -16.23
N SER A 119 9.28 0.17 -17.47
CA SER A 119 9.77 1.47 -17.95
C SER A 119 9.14 2.63 -17.16
N LEU A 120 7.85 2.53 -16.80
CA LEU A 120 7.19 3.52 -15.97
C LEU A 120 7.86 3.65 -14.61
N VAL A 121 8.18 2.54 -13.93
CA VAL A 121 8.85 2.57 -12.62
C VAL A 121 10.20 3.27 -12.70
N LEU A 122 10.98 2.99 -13.74
CA LEU A 122 12.35 3.50 -13.88
C LEU A 122 12.38 4.95 -14.38
N SER A 123 11.41 5.36 -15.17
CA SER A 123 11.39 6.69 -15.79
C SER A 123 10.41 7.68 -15.16
N SER A 124 9.62 7.26 -14.16
CA SER A 124 8.68 8.16 -13.50
C SER A 124 9.41 9.24 -12.70
N ARG A 125 8.81 10.44 -12.71
CA ARG A 125 9.19 11.55 -11.84
C ARG A 125 8.34 11.62 -10.58
N ASP A 126 7.40 10.69 -10.43
CA ASP A 126 6.50 10.61 -9.29
C ASP A 126 7.10 9.74 -8.18
N ARG A 127 6.91 10.14 -6.93
CA ARG A 127 7.35 9.32 -5.77
C ARG A 127 6.59 8.02 -5.63
N ILE A 128 5.37 7.97 -6.13
CA ILE A 128 4.48 6.82 -6.00
C ILE A 128 4.04 6.40 -7.38
N VAL A 129 4.34 5.17 -7.74
CA VAL A 129 3.89 4.53 -8.98
C VAL A 129 3.07 3.30 -8.61
N ALA A 130 1.84 3.23 -9.09
CA ALA A 130 0.94 2.09 -8.87
C ALA A 130 0.86 1.23 -10.13
N ILE A 131 1.09 -0.07 -9.98
CA ILE A 131 0.95 -1.06 -11.05
C ILE A 131 -0.19 -2.01 -10.69
N GLN A 132 -1.26 -1.98 -11.46
CA GLN A 132 -2.37 -2.90 -11.32
C GLN A 132 -2.30 -3.98 -12.40
N GLY A 133 -2.59 -5.21 -12.03
CA GLY A 133 -2.69 -6.34 -12.96
C GLY A 133 -3.40 -7.51 -12.31
N ILE A 134 -4.09 -8.30 -13.11
CA ILE A 134 -4.78 -9.51 -12.68
C ILE A 134 -3.80 -10.53 -12.08
N ALA A 135 -4.32 -11.51 -11.34
CA ALA A 135 -3.51 -12.61 -10.86
C ALA A 135 -2.88 -13.36 -12.05
N GLY A 136 -1.61 -13.75 -11.93
CA GLY A 136 -0.89 -14.42 -13.02
C GLY A 136 -0.36 -13.51 -14.13
N ALA A 137 -0.59 -12.19 -14.11
CA ALA A 137 -0.08 -11.26 -15.13
C ALA A 137 1.45 -11.08 -15.16
N GLY A 138 2.20 -11.82 -14.33
CA GLY A 138 3.67 -11.76 -14.31
C GLY A 138 4.23 -10.53 -13.64
N LYS A 139 3.50 -9.88 -12.72
CA LYS A 139 4.01 -8.70 -11.96
C LYS A 139 5.34 -8.96 -11.27
N SER A 140 5.50 -10.12 -10.65
CA SER A 140 6.76 -10.49 -9.99
C SER A 140 7.91 -10.67 -10.99
N SER A 141 7.62 -11.17 -12.19
CA SER A 141 8.64 -11.33 -13.24
C SER A 141 9.17 -9.98 -13.73
N VAL A 142 8.32 -8.96 -13.79
CA VAL A 142 8.71 -7.58 -14.13
C VAL A 142 9.63 -6.99 -13.07
N MET A 143 9.44 -7.32 -11.80
CA MET A 143 10.21 -6.73 -10.70
C MET A 143 11.67 -7.21 -10.67
N LYS A 144 12.01 -8.39 -11.24
CA LYS A 144 13.41 -8.87 -11.31
C LYS A 144 14.33 -7.92 -12.07
N PRO A 145 14.10 -7.66 -13.37
CA PRO A 145 14.93 -6.75 -14.13
C PRO A 145 14.88 -5.31 -13.60
N VAL A 146 13.73 -4.85 -13.10
CA VAL A 146 13.61 -3.54 -12.48
C VAL A 146 14.49 -3.42 -11.24
N ALA A 147 14.45 -4.40 -10.34
CA ALA A 147 15.29 -4.39 -9.13
C ALA A 147 16.78 -4.44 -9.45
N GLN A 148 17.17 -5.19 -10.48
CA GLN A 148 18.54 -5.23 -10.93
C GLN A 148 19.00 -3.86 -11.45
N LEU A 149 18.24 -3.24 -12.35
CA LEU A 149 18.58 -1.92 -12.88
C LEU A 149 18.63 -0.84 -11.80
N LEU A 150 17.72 -0.89 -10.82
CA LEU A 150 17.77 0.01 -9.67
C LEU A 150 19.08 -0.13 -8.88
N ARG A 151 19.56 -1.38 -8.67
CA ARG A 151 20.84 -1.63 -7.98
C ARG A 151 22.03 -1.16 -8.81
N GLU A 152 22.03 -1.38 -10.12
CA GLU A 152 23.06 -0.87 -11.03
C GLU A 152 23.16 0.65 -10.98
N GLU A 153 22.04 1.34 -10.80
CA GLU A 153 21.98 2.80 -10.60
C GLU A 153 22.20 3.21 -9.12
N GLY A 154 22.75 2.32 -8.29
CA GLY A 154 23.10 2.59 -6.89
C GLY A 154 21.91 2.78 -5.96
N LYS A 155 20.72 2.29 -6.34
CA LYS A 155 19.51 2.36 -5.52
C LYS A 155 19.31 1.08 -4.71
N GLN A 156 18.92 1.25 -3.47
CA GLN A 156 18.52 0.13 -2.62
C GLN A 156 17.05 -0.19 -2.84
N VAL A 157 16.71 -1.48 -2.90
CA VAL A 157 15.35 -1.96 -3.14
C VAL A 157 14.91 -2.81 -1.96
N LEU A 158 13.78 -2.45 -1.36
CA LEU A 158 13.17 -3.18 -0.26
C LEU A 158 11.74 -3.56 -0.60
N GLY A 159 11.41 -4.84 -0.45
CA GLY A 159 10.05 -5.35 -0.59
C GLY A 159 9.29 -5.26 0.73
N LEU A 160 8.05 -4.84 0.67
CA LEU A 160 7.15 -4.84 1.83
C LEU A 160 5.88 -5.62 1.53
N ALA A 161 5.47 -6.47 2.46
CA ALA A 161 4.22 -7.22 2.36
C ALA A 161 3.49 -7.27 3.72
N VAL A 162 2.20 -7.59 3.69
CA VAL A 162 1.38 -7.61 4.92
C VAL A 162 1.68 -8.84 5.78
N GLN A 163 2.00 -9.99 5.17
CA GLN A 163 2.17 -11.27 5.83
C GLN A 163 3.51 -11.92 5.49
N ASN A 164 4.06 -12.73 6.40
CA ASN A 164 5.33 -13.43 6.20
C ASN A 164 5.33 -14.36 4.99
N THR A 165 4.23 -15.04 4.69
CA THR A 165 4.11 -15.86 3.48
C THR A 165 4.29 -15.07 2.20
N LEU A 166 3.71 -13.85 2.15
CA LEU A 166 3.88 -12.93 1.02
C LEU A 166 5.30 -12.36 0.93
N VAL A 167 5.95 -12.12 2.07
CA VAL A 167 7.38 -11.74 2.13
C VAL A 167 8.25 -12.81 1.48
N GLN A 168 8.09 -14.07 1.89
CA GLN A 168 8.85 -15.20 1.34
C GLN A 168 8.59 -15.40 -0.17
N MET A 169 7.34 -15.25 -0.61
CA MET A 169 7.00 -15.30 -2.03
C MET A 169 7.67 -14.14 -2.80
N LEU A 170 7.62 -12.93 -2.27
CA LEU A 170 8.22 -11.76 -2.90
C LEU A 170 9.74 -11.92 -3.05
N GLU A 171 10.43 -12.37 -1.99
CA GLU A 171 11.87 -12.65 -2.03
C GLU A 171 12.22 -13.75 -3.05
N ARG A 172 11.53 -14.87 -3.00
CA ARG A 172 11.75 -15.98 -3.92
C ARG A 172 11.51 -15.59 -5.37
N ASP A 173 10.41 -14.87 -5.62
CA ASP A 173 9.95 -14.59 -6.97
C ASP A 173 10.69 -13.40 -7.61
N THR A 174 11.26 -12.49 -6.81
CA THR A 174 11.90 -11.26 -7.32
C THR A 174 13.39 -11.13 -6.97
N GLY A 175 13.88 -11.87 -5.98
CA GLY A 175 15.21 -11.67 -5.42
C GLY A 175 15.35 -10.36 -4.64
N ILE A 176 14.24 -9.66 -4.35
CA ILE A 176 14.23 -8.44 -3.57
C ILE A 176 14.14 -8.80 -2.09
N ARG A 177 15.11 -8.35 -1.29
CA ARG A 177 15.02 -8.45 0.16
C ARG A 177 13.70 -7.85 0.64
N SER A 178 12.98 -8.57 1.46
CA SER A 178 11.64 -8.16 1.85
C SER A 178 11.38 -8.33 3.34
N MET A 179 10.44 -7.60 3.88
CA MET A 179 9.98 -7.74 5.25
C MET A 179 8.49 -7.39 5.38
N THR A 180 7.90 -7.71 6.52
CA THR A 180 6.52 -7.28 6.77
C THR A 180 6.44 -5.77 7.02
N ILE A 181 5.33 -5.16 6.60
CA ILE A 181 5.04 -3.75 6.90
C ILE A 181 5.10 -3.52 8.42
N ALA A 182 4.57 -4.45 9.23
CA ALA A 182 4.63 -4.35 10.69
C ALA A 182 6.07 -4.29 11.21
N ARG A 183 6.98 -5.12 10.69
CA ARG A 183 8.39 -5.10 11.05
C ARG A 183 9.06 -3.80 10.62
N PHE A 184 8.79 -3.35 9.39
CA PHE A 184 9.29 -2.08 8.88
C PHE A 184 8.88 -0.91 9.78
N LEU A 185 7.60 -0.82 10.14
CA LEU A 185 7.09 0.23 11.03
C LEU A 185 7.66 0.12 12.45
N ALA A 186 7.87 -1.07 12.98
CA ALA A 186 8.51 -1.26 14.29
C ALA A 186 9.96 -0.76 14.32
N GLN A 187 10.70 -0.96 13.22
CA GLN A 187 12.08 -0.52 13.11
C GLN A 187 12.20 0.98 12.76
N TRP A 188 11.40 1.44 11.80
CA TRP A 188 11.58 2.73 11.15
C TRP A 188 10.38 3.68 11.28
N GLY A 189 9.33 3.28 12.01
CA GLY A 189 8.11 4.10 12.18
C GLY A 189 8.39 5.46 12.83
N ARG A 190 9.45 5.59 13.61
CA ARG A 190 9.89 6.87 14.17
C ARG A 190 10.25 7.90 13.10
N LEU A 191 10.73 7.47 11.93
CA LEU A 191 11.00 8.37 10.80
C LEU A 191 9.72 9.03 10.24
N LEU A 192 8.55 8.43 10.44
CA LEU A 192 7.27 9.02 10.06
C LEU A 192 6.93 10.25 10.92
N HIS A 193 7.40 10.26 12.17
CA HIS A 193 7.16 11.34 13.11
C HIS A 193 8.30 12.35 13.14
N GLU A 194 9.52 11.92 12.79
CA GLU A 194 10.74 12.71 12.81
C GLU A 194 11.48 12.62 11.46
N PRO A 195 10.85 13.04 10.33
CA PRO A 195 11.42 12.84 8.99
C PRO A 195 12.74 13.58 8.75
N GLY A 196 13.05 14.60 9.55
CA GLY A 196 14.30 15.37 9.48
C GLY A 196 15.41 14.86 10.43
N ASN A 197 15.18 13.78 11.16
CA ASN A 197 16.19 13.23 12.08
C ASN A 197 17.32 12.54 11.31
N ALA A 198 18.44 13.25 11.15
CA ALA A 198 19.58 12.78 10.35
C ALA A 198 20.21 11.49 10.89
N SER A 199 20.20 11.28 12.22
CA SER A 199 20.73 10.06 12.84
C SER A 199 19.88 8.85 12.46
N LEU A 200 18.55 8.93 12.62
CA LEU A 200 17.62 7.86 12.26
C LEU A 200 17.66 7.56 10.74
N LEU A 201 17.80 8.60 9.91
CA LEU A 201 17.97 8.42 8.46
C LEU A 201 19.29 7.73 8.13
N GLY A 202 20.38 8.09 8.84
CA GLY A 202 21.68 7.44 8.70
C GLY A 202 21.64 5.96 9.08
N GLU A 203 21.06 5.65 10.23
CA GLU A 203 20.87 4.27 10.70
C GLU A 203 20.03 3.44 9.72
N ALA A 204 18.92 4.00 9.22
CA ALA A 204 18.07 3.32 8.25
C ALA A 204 18.81 3.05 6.94
N ARG A 205 19.58 4.02 6.44
CA ARG A 205 20.41 3.86 5.23
C ARG A 205 21.49 2.80 5.42
N SER A 206 22.23 2.83 6.54
CA SER A 206 23.25 1.81 6.84
C SER A 206 22.63 0.42 6.94
N ALA A 207 21.55 0.26 7.71
CA ALA A 207 20.90 -1.03 7.87
C ALA A 207 20.31 -1.59 6.56
N LEU A 208 19.97 -0.74 5.61
CA LEU A 208 19.55 -1.18 4.27
C LEU A 208 20.75 -1.47 3.36
N ALA A 209 21.91 -0.81 3.59
CA ALA A 209 23.14 -1.03 2.83
C ALA A 209 23.88 -2.31 3.25
N ASP A 210 23.96 -2.63 4.55
CA ASP A 210 24.73 -3.74 5.10
C ASP A 210 24.20 -5.15 4.71
N HIS A 211 23.26 -5.21 3.78
CA HIS A 211 22.60 -6.45 3.37
C HIS A 211 22.54 -6.64 1.84
N VAL A 212 23.51 -6.08 1.11
CA VAL A 212 23.73 -6.35 -0.32
C VAL A 212 24.77 -7.45 -0.49
#